data_fd422fa696fa43eda4781e2d3e1821f0
#
_entry.id   fd422fa696fa43eda4781e2d3e1821f0
#
_cell.length_a   1.000
_cell.length_b   1.000
_cell.length_c   1.000
_cell.angle_alpha   90.00
_cell.angle_beta   90.00
_cell.angle_gamma   90.00
#
_symmetry.space_group_name_H-M   'P 1'
#
loop_
_entity.id
_entity.type
_entity.pdbx_description
1 polymer ?
#
loop_
_entity_poly.entity_id
_entity_poly.type
_entity_poly.pdbx_seq_one_letter_code
_entity_poly.pdbx_strand_id
1 'polypeptide(L)'
;AIITGSLVMGNMQFADALRHAAFQVGSIITTTGYATINFDAWSQTCRTILVLLMFVGACAGSTGGGMKVSRFIVMVKTMTKELNSYIHPKSVKKIKMDGKPIEHEVVRSINVYLITFMIIFVASVFAISFEGHDLVTNFTAVAATINNIGPGLSMVGPDCNFGFFSNFSKLVIIFDMLAGRLELFPLLILFHPAVWKELFTQKI
;
A
#
# COMPACT_ATOMS: atom_id res chain seq x y z
N ALA A 1 12.01 -5.55 16.26
CA ALA A 1 12.04 -6.53 17.37
C ALA A 1 11.58 -7.94 16.91
N ILE A 2 10.33 -8.11 16.41
CA ILE A 2 9.79 -9.46 16.04
C ILE A 2 10.64 -10.11 14.94
N ILE A 3 10.90 -9.39 13.83
CA ILE A 3 11.73 -9.91 12.73
C ILE A 3 13.14 -10.24 13.20
N THR A 4 13.78 -9.36 13.97
CA THR A 4 15.11 -9.59 14.54
C THR A 4 15.12 -10.85 15.41
N GLY A 5 14.13 -11.03 16.29
CA GLY A 5 14.01 -12.21 17.13
C GLY A 5 13.87 -13.51 16.31
N SER A 6 13.05 -13.48 15.25
CA SER A 6 12.87 -14.61 14.35
C SER A 6 14.16 -14.98 13.58
N LEU A 7 14.94 -13.99 13.14
CA LEU A 7 16.20 -14.21 12.43
C LEU A 7 17.28 -14.76 13.37
N VAL A 8 17.33 -14.31 14.62
CA VAL A 8 18.24 -14.86 15.64
C VAL A 8 17.89 -16.31 15.98
N MET A 9 16.61 -16.65 16.09
CA MET A 9 16.15 -18.05 16.25
C MET A 9 16.53 -18.92 15.04
N GLY A 10 16.69 -18.32 13.86
CA GLY A 10 17.20 -18.97 12.65
C GLY A 10 18.74 -19.01 12.54
N ASN A 11 19.47 -18.90 13.67
CA ASN A 11 20.93 -18.95 13.78
C ASN A 11 21.70 -17.75 13.15
N MET A 12 21.06 -16.63 12.89
CA MET A 12 21.75 -15.41 12.48
C MET A 12 22.32 -14.67 13.70
N GLN A 13 23.52 -14.10 13.58
CA GLN A 13 24.08 -13.27 14.65
C GLN A 13 23.20 -12.05 14.93
N PHE A 14 23.04 -11.67 16.19
CA PHE A 14 22.12 -10.60 16.60
C PHE A 14 22.39 -9.26 15.87
N ALA A 15 23.65 -8.89 15.70
CA ALA A 15 24.01 -7.63 15.02
C ALA A 15 23.59 -7.64 13.55
N ASP A 16 23.80 -8.74 12.84
CA ASP A 16 23.41 -8.89 11.45
C ASP A 16 21.88 -9.00 11.30
N ALA A 17 21.23 -9.76 12.17
CA ALA A 17 19.77 -9.86 12.22
C ALA A 17 19.12 -8.49 12.45
N LEU A 18 19.66 -7.69 13.36
CA LEU A 18 19.16 -6.34 13.62
C LEU A 18 19.37 -5.43 12.40
N ARG A 19 20.55 -5.46 11.79
CA ARG A 19 20.88 -4.67 10.60
C ARG A 19 19.96 -4.98 9.42
N HIS A 20 19.79 -6.26 9.08
CA HIS A 20 18.95 -6.69 7.97
C HIS A 20 17.47 -6.44 8.23
N ALA A 21 16.98 -6.70 9.46
CA ALA A 21 15.60 -6.42 9.84
C ALA A 21 15.29 -4.93 9.79
N ALA A 22 16.15 -4.07 10.35
CA ALA A 22 15.95 -2.62 10.36
C ALA A 22 16.00 -2.05 8.94
N PHE A 23 16.98 -2.48 8.12
CA PHE A 23 17.10 -2.05 6.73
C PHE A 23 15.85 -2.43 5.94
N GLN A 24 15.41 -3.69 6.01
CA GLN A 24 14.29 -4.17 5.22
C GLN A 24 12.96 -3.52 5.62
N VAL A 25 12.71 -3.35 6.92
CA VAL A 25 11.53 -2.61 7.42
C VAL A 25 11.58 -1.15 6.94
N GLY A 26 12.72 -0.48 7.07
CA GLY A 26 12.90 0.88 6.58
C GLY A 26 12.65 0.99 5.08
N SER A 27 13.24 0.10 4.29
CA SER A 27 13.12 0.08 2.82
C SER A 27 11.67 -0.08 2.37
N ILE A 28 10.89 -0.96 3.02
CA ILE A 28 9.49 -1.18 2.66
C ILE A 28 8.60 -0.01 3.09
N ILE A 29 8.72 0.50 4.33
CA ILE A 29 7.89 1.60 4.82
C ILE A 29 8.14 2.90 4.05
N THR A 30 9.41 3.15 3.67
CA THR A 30 9.75 4.34 2.88
C THR A 30 9.51 4.16 1.38
N THR A 31 9.02 3.01 0.95
CA THR A 31 8.82 2.64 -0.45
C THR A 31 10.09 2.76 -1.30
N THR A 32 11.26 2.47 -0.71
CA THR A 32 12.56 2.51 -1.39
C THR A 32 12.83 1.25 -2.21
N GLY A 33 12.45 0.07 -1.68
CA GLY A 33 12.47 -1.21 -2.39
C GLY A 33 13.83 -1.91 -2.47
N TYR A 34 14.90 -1.34 -1.91
CA TYR A 34 16.19 -2.03 -1.85
C TYR A 34 16.18 -3.14 -0.80
N ALA A 35 16.91 -4.23 -1.08
CA ALA A 35 17.10 -5.34 -0.16
C ALA A 35 18.60 -5.59 0.06
N THR A 36 18.98 -5.95 1.28
CA THR A 36 20.35 -6.34 1.64
C THR A 36 20.58 -7.84 1.55
N ILE A 37 19.51 -8.61 1.67
CA ILE A 37 19.47 -10.07 1.53
C ILE A 37 18.09 -10.48 1.01
N ASN A 38 17.98 -11.70 0.51
CA ASN A 38 16.70 -12.24 0.07
C ASN A 38 15.78 -12.51 1.28
N PHE A 39 14.80 -11.62 1.48
CA PHE A 39 13.81 -11.75 2.56
C PHE A 39 12.69 -12.75 2.23
N ASP A 40 12.61 -13.22 1.00
CA ASP A 40 11.64 -14.27 0.63
C ASP A 40 12.02 -15.63 1.28
N ALA A 41 13.30 -15.83 1.59
CA ALA A 41 13.79 -16.99 2.34
C ALA A 41 13.54 -16.90 3.87
N TRP A 42 13.00 -15.78 4.38
CA TRP A 42 12.73 -15.62 5.80
C TRP A 42 11.51 -16.43 6.25
N SER A 43 11.35 -16.59 7.58
CA SER A 43 10.21 -17.27 8.14
C SER A 43 8.88 -16.65 7.67
N GLN A 44 7.83 -17.46 7.60
CA GLN A 44 6.51 -17.02 7.15
C GLN A 44 6.00 -15.79 7.94
N THR A 45 6.27 -15.75 9.26
CA THR A 45 5.91 -14.61 10.10
C THR A 45 6.58 -13.32 9.65
N CYS A 46 7.88 -13.37 9.32
CA CYS A 46 8.62 -12.19 8.83
C CYS A 46 8.08 -11.73 7.48
N ARG A 47 7.83 -12.64 6.55
CA ARG A 47 7.23 -12.35 5.24
C ARG A 47 5.86 -11.69 5.40
N THR A 48 5.00 -12.22 6.27
CA THR A 48 3.68 -11.66 6.55
C THR A 48 3.77 -10.24 7.11
N ILE A 49 4.70 -10.00 8.06
CA ILE A 49 4.92 -8.64 8.61
C ILE A 49 5.35 -7.69 7.50
N LEU A 50 6.28 -8.09 6.62
CA LEU A 50 6.74 -7.25 5.51
C LEU A 50 5.59 -6.94 4.54
N VAL A 51 4.75 -7.91 4.19
CA VAL A 51 3.56 -7.70 3.34
C VAL A 51 2.58 -6.74 4.00
N LEU A 52 2.30 -6.86 5.30
CA LEU A 52 1.44 -5.90 6.00
C LEU A 52 2.03 -4.49 6.01
N LEU A 53 3.34 -4.37 6.15
CA LEU A 53 4.04 -3.09 6.08
C LEU A 53 4.00 -2.46 4.68
N MET A 54 3.85 -3.24 3.61
CA MET A 54 3.67 -2.70 2.24
C MET A 54 2.45 -1.78 2.13
N PHE A 55 1.39 -2.05 2.89
CA PHE A 55 0.17 -1.24 2.89
C PHE A 55 0.25 0.00 3.79
N VAL A 56 1.24 0.07 4.69
CA VAL A 56 1.46 1.21 5.59
C VAL A 56 2.58 2.06 5.00
N GLY A 57 2.20 2.98 4.15
CA GLY A 57 3.16 3.82 3.41
C GLY A 57 3.78 4.94 4.23
N ALA A 58 4.52 5.80 3.57
CA ALA A 58 5.26 6.92 4.13
C ALA A 58 4.39 8.01 4.79
N CYS A 59 5.04 8.97 5.46
CA CYS A 59 4.37 10.09 6.13
C CYS A 59 3.56 10.99 5.18
N ALA A 60 2.59 11.70 5.72
CA ALA A 60 1.86 12.74 4.99
C ALA A 60 2.84 13.79 4.43
N GLY A 61 2.66 14.16 3.15
CA GLY A 61 3.54 15.11 2.47
C GLY A 61 4.82 14.51 1.87
N SER A 62 5.12 13.22 2.12
CA SER A 62 6.23 12.55 1.45
C SER A 62 5.87 12.17 0.00
N THR A 63 6.91 11.99 -0.82
CA THR A 63 6.78 11.50 -2.19
C THR A 63 6.61 9.98 -2.30
N GLY A 64 6.60 9.25 -1.16
CA GLY A 64 6.39 7.81 -1.12
C GLY A 64 5.02 7.40 -1.67
N GLY A 65 4.96 6.25 -2.32
CA GLY A 65 3.72 5.68 -2.85
C GLY A 65 2.81 5.11 -1.75
N GLY A 66 1.67 4.56 -2.17
CA GLY A 66 0.75 3.83 -1.31
C GLY A 66 -0.07 4.65 -0.33
N MET A 67 -0.69 3.96 0.61
CA MET A 67 -1.55 4.58 1.61
C MET A 67 -0.75 5.20 2.75
N LYS A 68 -0.80 6.54 2.85
CA LYS A 68 -0.04 7.30 3.87
C LYS A 68 -0.48 6.96 5.29
N VAL A 69 0.48 6.91 6.23
CA VAL A 69 0.24 6.61 7.65
C VAL A 69 -0.86 7.49 8.25
N SER A 70 -0.95 8.78 7.88
CA SER A 70 -2.00 9.67 8.34
C SER A 70 -3.41 9.20 8.00
N ARG A 71 -3.62 8.67 6.78
CA ARG A 71 -4.91 8.11 6.36
C ARG A 71 -5.25 6.86 7.18
N PHE A 72 -4.26 6.01 7.44
CA PHE A 72 -4.43 4.82 8.29
C PHE A 72 -4.83 5.19 9.72
N ILE A 73 -4.17 6.19 10.33
CA ILE A 73 -4.52 6.67 11.69
C ILE A 73 -5.95 7.21 11.73
N VAL A 74 -6.35 8.01 10.73
CA VAL A 74 -7.73 8.55 10.66
C VAL A 74 -8.74 7.42 10.52
N MET A 75 -8.45 6.40 9.70
CA MET A 75 -9.30 5.23 9.53
C MET A 75 -9.52 4.47 10.85
N VAL A 76 -8.46 4.19 11.61
CA VAL A 76 -8.56 3.52 12.92
C VAL A 76 -9.36 4.36 13.91
N LYS A 77 -9.13 5.68 13.92
CA LYS A 77 -9.91 6.62 14.78
C LYS A 77 -11.38 6.68 14.35
N THR A 78 -11.67 6.62 13.04
CA THR A 78 -13.04 6.57 12.52
C THR A 78 -13.73 5.28 12.98
N MET A 79 -13.08 4.14 12.84
CA MET A 79 -13.60 2.85 13.31
C MET A 79 -13.90 2.89 14.82
N THR A 80 -12.97 3.40 15.62
CA THR A 80 -13.15 3.53 17.08
C THR A 80 -14.31 4.48 17.42
N LYS A 81 -14.45 5.58 16.67
CA LYS A 81 -15.58 6.53 16.83
C LYS A 81 -16.92 5.84 16.54
N GLU A 82 -17.00 5.12 15.43
CA GLU A 82 -18.24 4.42 15.05
C GLU A 82 -18.61 3.35 16.09
N LEU A 83 -17.66 2.53 16.56
CA LEU A 83 -17.92 1.58 17.66
C LEU A 83 -18.41 2.27 18.92
N ASN A 84 -17.82 3.40 19.31
CA ASN A 84 -18.30 4.18 20.46
C ASN A 84 -19.70 4.77 20.23
N SER A 85 -20.07 5.12 19.00
CA SER A 85 -21.39 5.62 18.66
C SER A 85 -22.48 4.56 18.86
N TYR A 86 -22.17 3.27 18.58
CA TYR A 86 -23.11 2.17 18.88
C TYR A 86 -23.33 1.99 20.39
N ILE A 87 -22.29 2.19 21.22
CA ILE A 87 -22.40 2.04 22.68
C ILE A 87 -23.08 3.28 23.30
N HIS A 88 -22.77 4.46 22.78
CA HIS A 88 -23.25 5.75 23.29
C HIS A 88 -23.86 6.61 22.17
N PRO A 89 -25.10 6.34 21.69
CA PRO A 89 -25.69 6.99 20.52
C PRO A 89 -25.84 8.52 20.62
N LYS A 90 -25.94 9.05 21.83
CA LYS A 90 -26.06 10.52 22.08
C LYS A 90 -24.71 11.25 22.14
N SER A 91 -23.57 10.53 22.02
CA SER A 91 -22.23 11.11 22.14
C SER A 91 -21.73 11.61 20.78
N VAL A 92 -21.65 12.94 20.61
CA VAL A 92 -21.06 13.56 19.41
C VAL A 92 -19.57 13.78 19.64
N LYS A 93 -18.73 12.80 19.29
CA LYS A 93 -17.27 12.92 19.34
C LYS A 93 -16.71 13.31 17.98
N LYS A 94 -15.93 14.41 17.91
CA LYS A 94 -15.16 14.78 16.71
C LYS A 94 -13.83 14.04 16.71
N ILE A 95 -13.43 13.53 15.54
CA ILE A 95 -12.10 12.92 15.34
C ILE A 95 -11.07 14.05 15.42
N LYS A 96 -10.01 13.87 16.22
CA LYS A 96 -8.92 14.84 16.36
C LYS A 96 -7.61 14.25 15.86
N MET A 97 -6.80 15.06 15.18
CA MET A 97 -5.43 14.77 14.80
C MET A 97 -4.55 15.94 15.24
N ASP A 98 -3.50 15.67 15.98
CA ASP A 98 -2.60 16.68 16.56
C ASP A 98 -3.35 17.77 17.36
N GLY A 99 -4.36 17.38 18.14
CA GLY A 99 -5.19 18.26 18.96
C GLY A 99 -6.28 19.02 18.19
N LYS A 100 -6.26 19.04 16.86
CA LYS A 100 -7.24 19.75 16.02
C LYS A 100 -8.35 18.82 15.55
N PRO A 101 -9.62 19.24 15.53
CA PRO A 101 -10.70 18.45 14.97
C PRO A 101 -10.54 18.35 13.46
N ILE A 102 -10.73 17.13 12.92
CA ILE A 102 -10.75 16.89 11.47
C ILE A 102 -12.16 17.17 10.95
N GLU A 103 -12.25 17.86 9.82
CA GLU A 103 -13.51 18.11 9.12
C GLU A 103 -14.11 16.80 8.59
N HIS A 104 -15.43 16.74 8.57
CA HIS A 104 -16.16 15.55 8.12
C HIS A 104 -15.85 15.21 6.66
N GLU A 105 -15.65 16.22 5.82
CA GLU A 105 -15.30 16.06 4.40
C GLU A 105 -13.97 15.34 4.21
N VAL A 106 -12.96 15.66 5.03
CA VAL A 106 -11.66 14.99 5.00
C VAL A 106 -11.78 13.52 5.37
N VAL A 107 -12.56 13.20 6.41
CA VAL A 107 -12.80 11.80 6.81
C VAL A 107 -13.53 11.04 5.69
N ARG A 108 -14.54 11.65 5.07
CA ARG A 108 -15.25 11.08 3.93
C ARG A 108 -14.30 10.82 2.74
N SER A 109 -13.47 11.78 2.41
CA SER A 109 -12.48 11.66 1.32
C SER A 109 -11.51 10.49 1.57
N ILE A 110 -11.03 10.32 2.81
CA ILE A 110 -10.14 9.22 3.17
C ILE A 110 -10.86 7.86 3.03
N ASN A 111 -12.13 7.76 3.44
CA ASN A 111 -12.90 6.53 3.31
C ASN A 111 -13.16 6.17 1.84
N VAL A 112 -13.51 7.16 1.01
CA VAL A 112 -13.71 6.94 -0.44
C VAL A 112 -12.38 6.53 -1.09
N TYR A 113 -11.26 7.16 -0.71
CA TYR A 113 -9.94 6.76 -1.19
C TYR A 113 -9.63 5.30 -0.87
N LEU A 114 -9.89 4.85 0.38
CA LEU A 114 -9.66 3.47 0.78
C LEU A 114 -10.49 2.48 -0.04
N ILE A 115 -11.79 2.77 -0.21
CA ILE A 115 -12.67 1.92 -1.02
C ILE A 115 -12.15 1.83 -2.45
N THR A 116 -11.81 2.95 -3.06
CA THR A 116 -11.27 3.00 -4.42
C THR A 116 -9.95 2.24 -4.54
N PHE A 117 -9.04 2.42 -3.57
CA PHE A 117 -7.78 1.68 -3.50
C PHE A 117 -8.01 0.17 -3.45
N MET A 118 -8.92 -0.30 -2.59
CA MET A 118 -9.26 -1.73 -2.48
C MET A 118 -9.89 -2.28 -3.75
N ILE A 119 -10.77 -1.52 -4.41
CA ILE A 119 -11.37 -1.93 -5.68
C ILE A 119 -10.29 -2.11 -6.76
N ILE A 120 -9.40 -1.13 -6.92
CA ILE A 120 -8.30 -1.22 -7.89
C ILE A 120 -7.39 -2.39 -7.54
N PHE A 121 -6.97 -2.52 -6.28
CA PHE A 121 -6.13 -3.62 -5.82
C PHE A 121 -6.71 -5.00 -6.18
N VAL A 122 -7.98 -5.24 -5.81
CA VAL A 122 -8.65 -6.52 -6.10
C VAL A 122 -8.82 -6.74 -7.60
N ALA A 123 -9.19 -5.69 -8.35
CA ALA A 123 -9.34 -5.78 -9.80
C ALA A 123 -8.01 -6.11 -10.48
N SER A 124 -6.89 -5.50 -10.04
CA SER A 124 -5.55 -5.77 -10.59
C SER A 124 -5.09 -7.19 -10.25
N VAL A 125 -5.26 -7.64 -9.00
CA VAL A 125 -4.95 -9.03 -8.62
C VAL A 125 -5.74 -10.02 -9.48
N PHE A 126 -7.04 -9.75 -9.68
CA PHE A 126 -7.88 -10.59 -10.51
C PHE A 126 -7.43 -10.58 -11.98
N ALA A 127 -7.11 -9.40 -12.53
CA ALA A 127 -6.67 -9.25 -13.90
C ALA A 127 -5.37 -10.03 -14.20
N ILE A 128 -4.37 -9.98 -13.30
CA ILE A 128 -3.11 -10.72 -13.50
C ILE A 128 -3.24 -12.21 -13.18
N SER A 129 -4.27 -12.63 -12.44
CA SER A 129 -4.49 -14.04 -12.10
C SER A 129 -4.78 -14.94 -13.31
N PHE A 130 -5.23 -14.36 -14.43
CA PHE A 130 -5.46 -15.11 -15.68
C PHE A 130 -4.20 -15.75 -16.25
N GLU A 131 -3.02 -15.33 -15.83
CA GLU A 131 -1.75 -15.94 -16.28
C GLU A 131 -1.40 -17.24 -15.54
N GLY A 132 -2.15 -17.61 -14.51
CA GLY A 132 -1.97 -18.88 -13.80
C GLY A 132 -0.78 -18.93 -12.84
N HIS A 133 -0.20 -17.78 -12.47
CA HIS A 133 0.82 -17.72 -11.42
C HIS A 133 0.22 -17.93 -10.04
N ASP A 134 1.07 -18.29 -9.06
CA ASP A 134 0.62 -18.52 -7.68
C ASP A 134 0.06 -17.24 -7.03
N LEU A 135 -0.88 -17.44 -6.11
CA LEU A 135 -1.58 -16.33 -5.45
C LEU A 135 -0.62 -15.37 -4.72
N VAL A 136 0.46 -15.90 -4.12
CA VAL A 136 1.45 -15.08 -3.40
C VAL A 136 2.17 -14.15 -4.38
N THR A 137 2.58 -14.66 -5.55
CA THR A 137 3.19 -13.86 -6.61
C THR A 137 2.23 -12.75 -7.08
N ASN A 138 0.99 -13.11 -7.45
CA ASN A 138 0.01 -12.13 -7.96
C ASN A 138 -0.33 -11.07 -6.91
N PHE A 139 -0.64 -11.49 -5.68
CA PHE A 139 -0.99 -10.59 -4.59
C PHE A 139 0.15 -9.63 -4.25
N THR A 140 1.37 -10.16 -4.10
CA THR A 140 2.51 -9.33 -3.70
C THR A 140 3.06 -8.49 -4.85
N ALA A 141 2.90 -8.92 -6.11
CA ALA A 141 3.20 -8.10 -7.28
C ALA A 141 2.33 -6.83 -7.30
N VAL A 142 1.00 -6.98 -7.16
CA VAL A 142 0.11 -5.82 -7.09
C VAL A 142 0.35 -4.99 -5.84
N ALA A 143 0.56 -5.61 -4.67
CA ALA A 143 0.88 -4.89 -3.44
C ALA A 143 2.15 -4.05 -3.58
N ALA A 144 3.20 -4.60 -4.17
CA ALA A 144 4.48 -3.91 -4.37
C ALA A 144 4.37 -2.77 -5.40
N THR A 145 3.58 -2.96 -6.45
CA THR A 145 3.45 -1.97 -7.54
C THR A 145 2.52 -0.83 -7.19
N ILE A 146 1.33 -1.10 -6.63
CA ILE A 146 0.38 -0.04 -6.23
C ILE A 146 0.92 0.81 -5.06
N ASN A 147 1.78 0.24 -4.22
CA ASN A 147 2.46 0.98 -3.16
C ASN A 147 3.84 1.52 -3.59
N ASN A 148 4.25 1.31 -4.84
CA ASN A 148 5.52 1.77 -5.42
C ASN A 148 6.76 1.36 -4.61
N ILE A 149 6.78 0.12 -4.10
CA ILE A 149 7.88 -0.43 -3.31
C ILE A 149 8.91 -1.11 -4.23
N GLY A 150 8.45 -1.95 -5.16
CA GLY A 150 9.25 -2.71 -6.11
C GLY A 150 9.22 -4.21 -5.84
N PRO A 151 10.01 -4.77 -4.91
CA PRO A 151 10.03 -6.21 -4.67
C PRO A 151 8.80 -6.70 -3.91
N GLY A 152 8.26 -7.85 -4.32
CA GLY A 152 7.24 -8.62 -3.62
C GLY A 152 7.81 -9.89 -2.98
N LEU A 153 7.09 -11.00 -3.12
CA LEU A 153 7.48 -12.33 -2.65
C LEU A 153 7.38 -13.35 -3.80
N SER A 154 7.96 -14.52 -3.60
CA SER A 154 7.96 -15.61 -4.59
C SER A 154 8.60 -15.14 -5.92
N MET A 155 7.95 -15.30 -7.07
CA MET A 155 8.51 -14.97 -8.37
C MET A 155 8.80 -13.46 -8.58
N VAL A 156 8.29 -12.58 -7.72
CA VAL A 156 8.56 -11.12 -7.72
C VAL A 156 9.37 -10.70 -6.49
N GLY A 157 10.09 -11.65 -5.88
CA GLY A 157 10.96 -11.41 -4.73
C GLY A 157 12.14 -10.48 -5.05
N PRO A 158 12.97 -10.13 -4.05
CA PRO A 158 14.04 -9.14 -4.19
C PRO A 158 15.13 -9.51 -5.21
N ASP A 159 15.33 -10.81 -5.46
CA ASP A 159 16.31 -11.32 -6.44
C ASP A 159 15.69 -11.59 -7.81
N CYS A 160 14.40 -11.34 -7.96
CA CYS A 160 13.62 -11.61 -9.17
C CYS A 160 13.20 -10.33 -9.89
N ASN A 161 12.53 -10.47 -11.01
CA ASN A 161 12.04 -9.34 -11.79
C ASN A 161 10.64 -9.63 -12.38
N PHE A 162 9.97 -8.58 -12.86
CA PHE A 162 8.63 -8.66 -13.45
C PHE A 162 8.63 -9.06 -14.94
N GLY A 163 9.76 -9.51 -15.48
CA GLY A 163 9.93 -9.80 -16.91
C GLY A 163 9.06 -10.93 -17.44
N PHE A 164 8.70 -11.89 -16.59
CA PHE A 164 7.92 -13.08 -16.94
C PHE A 164 6.42 -12.79 -17.20
N PHE A 165 5.87 -11.68 -16.66
CA PHE A 165 4.49 -11.30 -16.94
C PHE A 165 4.26 -10.96 -18.40
N SER A 166 3.06 -11.26 -18.91
CA SER A 166 2.63 -10.89 -20.26
C SER A 166 2.53 -9.37 -20.42
N ASN A 167 2.42 -8.93 -21.68
CA ASN A 167 2.23 -7.50 -21.97
C ASN A 167 0.95 -6.94 -21.35
N PHE A 168 -0.12 -7.74 -21.25
CA PHE A 168 -1.36 -7.33 -20.60
C PHE A 168 -1.15 -7.07 -19.10
N SER A 169 -0.57 -8.04 -18.38
CA SER A 169 -0.29 -7.88 -16.95
C SER A 169 0.71 -6.76 -16.68
N LYS A 170 1.69 -6.55 -17.56
CA LYS A 170 2.59 -5.40 -17.46
C LYS A 170 1.85 -4.06 -17.57
N LEU A 171 0.84 -3.95 -18.45
CA LEU A 171 0.02 -2.74 -18.54
C LEU A 171 -0.79 -2.50 -17.25
N VAL A 172 -1.36 -3.56 -16.67
CA VAL A 172 -2.07 -3.46 -15.38
C VAL A 172 -1.11 -2.99 -14.28
N ILE A 173 0.06 -3.60 -14.17
CA ILE A 173 1.09 -3.24 -13.20
C ILE A 173 1.58 -1.79 -13.38
N ILE A 174 1.76 -1.33 -14.62
CA ILE A 174 2.13 0.06 -14.93
C ILE A 174 1.01 1.02 -14.47
N PHE A 175 -0.25 0.66 -14.71
CA PHE A 175 -1.39 1.45 -14.22
C PHE A 175 -1.39 1.53 -12.69
N ASP A 176 -1.14 0.41 -11.99
CA ASP A 176 -1.05 0.37 -10.53
C ASP A 176 0.07 1.28 -10.00
N MET A 177 1.24 1.26 -10.64
CA MET A 177 2.37 2.13 -10.28
C MET A 177 2.00 3.62 -10.43
N LEU A 178 1.32 3.98 -11.53
CA LEU A 178 0.87 5.34 -11.75
C LEU A 178 -0.20 5.76 -10.73
N ALA A 179 -1.17 4.87 -10.47
CA ALA A 179 -2.24 5.09 -9.51
C ALA A 179 -1.71 5.31 -8.08
N GLY A 180 -0.73 4.51 -7.68
CA GLY A 180 -0.09 4.62 -6.37
C GLY A 180 0.80 5.85 -6.21
N ARG A 181 1.36 6.38 -7.31
CA ARG A 181 2.29 7.52 -7.28
C ARG A 181 1.60 8.87 -7.41
N LEU A 182 0.65 9.00 -8.35
CA LEU A 182 -0.01 10.26 -8.69
C LEU A 182 -1.20 10.60 -7.77
N GLU A 183 -1.46 9.78 -6.77
CA GLU A 183 -2.71 9.69 -6.03
C GLU A 183 -3.91 9.27 -6.92
N LEU A 184 -4.76 8.40 -6.40
CA LEU A 184 -5.83 7.74 -7.16
C LEU A 184 -6.80 8.72 -7.83
N PHE A 185 -7.21 9.79 -7.11
CA PHE A 185 -8.23 10.69 -7.62
C PHE A 185 -7.76 11.54 -8.82
N PRO A 186 -6.58 12.18 -8.80
CA PRO A 186 -6.07 12.89 -9.98
C PRO A 186 -5.96 12.00 -11.22
N LEU A 187 -5.51 10.74 -11.04
CA LEU A 187 -5.43 9.80 -12.15
C LEU A 187 -6.82 9.42 -12.69
N LEU A 188 -7.78 9.11 -11.81
CA LEU A 188 -9.13 8.72 -12.21
C LEU A 188 -9.89 9.88 -12.87
N ILE A 189 -9.69 11.11 -12.40
CA ILE A 189 -10.27 12.33 -13.01
C ILE A 189 -9.81 12.47 -14.46
N LEU A 190 -8.56 12.12 -14.78
CA LEU A 190 -8.04 12.17 -16.16
C LEU A 190 -8.84 11.29 -17.13
N PHE A 191 -9.41 10.18 -16.63
CA PHE A 191 -10.25 9.28 -17.44
C PHE A 191 -11.74 9.66 -17.44
N HIS A 192 -12.14 10.73 -16.71
CA HIS A 192 -13.54 11.11 -16.63
C HIS A 192 -13.99 11.93 -17.85
N PRO A 193 -15.04 11.51 -18.59
CA PRO A 193 -15.46 12.16 -19.85
C PRO A 193 -15.80 13.65 -19.73
N ALA A 194 -16.31 14.10 -18.56
CA ALA A 194 -16.65 15.49 -18.33
C ALA A 194 -15.45 16.43 -18.42
N VAL A 195 -14.29 16.00 -17.92
CA VAL A 195 -13.04 16.80 -17.98
C VAL A 195 -12.64 17.09 -19.43
N TRP A 196 -12.74 16.09 -20.29
CA TRP A 196 -12.43 16.26 -21.71
C TRP A 196 -13.46 17.13 -22.41
N LYS A 197 -14.77 17.02 -22.08
CA LYS A 197 -15.79 17.90 -22.63
C LYS A 197 -15.55 19.37 -22.27
N GLU A 198 -15.25 19.69 -21.01
CA GLU A 198 -14.95 21.05 -20.59
C GLU A 198 -13.72 21.64 -21.29
N LEU A 199 -12.64 20.86 -21.41
CA LEU A 199 -11.42 21.27 -22.11
C LEU A 199 -11.66 21.58 -23.60
N PHE A 200 -12.54 20.85 -24.26
CA PHE A 200 -12.87 21.08 -25.66
C PHE A 200 -13.91 22.19 -25.83
N THR A 201 -14.78 22.45 -24.83
CA THR A 201 -15.80 23.52 -24.91
C THR A 201 -15.25 24.90 -24.57
N GLN A 202 -14.21 25.01 -23.75
CA GLN A 202 -13.53 26.26 -23.44
C GLN A 202 -12.62 26.80 -24.58
N LYS A 203 -12.49 26.06 -25.68
CA LYS A 203 -11.68 26.46 -26.85
C LYS A 203 -12.49 27.06 -28.01
N ILE A 204 -13.77 27.36 -27.79
CA ILE A 204 -14.65 28.11 -28.69
C ILE A 204 -15.12 29.35 -27.91
#